data_6798bd0b3be04c10041039e5fa80b134
#
_entry.id   6798bd0b3be04c10041039e5fa80b134
#
_cell.length_a   1.000
_cell.length_b   1.000
_cell.length_c   1.000
_cell.angle_alpha   90.00
_cell.angle_beta   90.00
_cell.angle_gamma   90.00
#
_symmetry.space_group_name_H-M   'P 1'
#
loop_
_entity.id
_entity.type
_entity.pdbx_description
1 polymer ?
#
loop_
_entity_poly.entity_id
_entity_poly.type
_entity_poly.pdbx_seq_one_letter_code
_entity_poly.pdbx_strand_id
1 'polypeptide(L)' 'MARTASAPENFESAISELERIVREMESGELSLEHALERYQRGVGLLKFCQKTLSRAQERIRILEADTLQPLPSVGESSS' A
#
# COMPACT_ATOMS: atom_id res chain seq x y z
N MET A 1 -15.07 -18.54 -5.93
CA MET A 1 -14.73 -18.24 -5.87
C MET A 1 -14.16 -17.63 -5.25
N ALA A 2 -14.04 -17.34 -4.89
CA ALA A 2 -13.75 -16.63 -4.23
C ALA A 2 -12.58 -16.33 -3.95
N ARG A 3 -12.06 -15.73 -4.05
CA ARG A 3 -11.02 -15.40 -3.86
C ARG A 3 -10.87 -14.27 -3.19
N THR A 4 -11.48 -13.89 -2.56
CA THR A 4 -11.46 -12.71 -1.84
C THR A 4 -10.20 -12.46 -1.10
N ALA A 5 -9.51 -13.45 -0.76
CA ALA A 5 -8.28 -13.26 -0.01
C ALA A 5 -7.08 -13.06 -0.90
N SER A 6 -7.29 -12.94 -2.18
CA SER A 6 -6.14 -12.86 -3.05
C SER A 6 -5.46 -11.51 -2.93
N ALA A 7 -4.19 -11.52 -3.19
CA ALA A 7 -3.40 -10.31 -3.18
C ALA A 7 -3.80 -9.45 -4.35
N PRO A 8 -3.67 -8.13 -4.19
CA PRO A 8 -3.95 -7.23 -5.31
C PRO A 8 -2.91 -7.42 -6.40
N GLU A 9 -3.29 -7.07 -7.61
CA GLU A 9 -2.41 -7.26 -8.74
C GLU A 9 -1.23 -6.32 -8.71
N ASN A 10 -1.45 -5.13 -8.26
CA ASN A 10 -0.38 -4.16 -8.22
C ASN A 10 -0.73 -3.09 -7.20
N PHE A 11 0.21 -2.15 -7.05
CA PHE A 11 0.06 -1.11 -6.05
C PHE A 11 -1.19 -0.27 -6.29
N GLU A 12 -1.45 0.07 -7.55
CA GLU A 12 -2.58 0.91 -7.86
C GLU A 12 -3.90 0.22 -7.56
N SER A 13 -3.97 -1.07 -7.83
CA SER A 13 -5.17 -1.82 -7.49
C SER A 13 -5.40 -1.81 -5.99
N ALA A 14 -4.32 -1.96 -5.23
CA ALA A 14 -4.44 -1.95 -3.78
C ALA A 14 -4.95 -0.62 -3.28
N ILE A 15 -4.43 0.46 -3.83
CA ILE A 15 -4.86 1.79 -3.41
C ILE A 15 -6.33 2.01 -3.76
N SER A 16 -6.74 1.59 -4.95
CA SER A 16 -8.13 1.74 -5.34
C SER A 16 -9.06 1.00 -4.40
N GLU A 17 -8.67 -0.19 -4.03
CA GLU A 17 -9.50 -0.98 -3.13
C GLU A 17 -9.53 -0.35 -1.75
N LEU A 18 -8.40 0.18 -1.28
CA LEU A 18 -8.38 0.86 0.00
C LEU A 18 -9.31 2.06 0.00
N GLU A 19 -9.31 2.82 -1.08
CA GLU A 19 -10.19 3.97 -1.17
C GLU A 19 -11.64 3.55 -1.09
N ARG A 20 -11.99 2.45 -1.73
CA ARG A 20 -13.35 1.97 -1.67
C ARG A 20 -13.72 1.53 -0.27
N ILE A 21 -12.80 0.86 0.41
CA ILE A 21 -13.05 0.43 1.78
C ILE A 21 -13.28 1.63 2.69
N VAL A 22 -12.47 2.66 2.52
CA VAL A 22 -12.62 3.85 3.34
C VAL A 22 -13.99 4.48 3.11
N ARG A 23 -14.40 4.56 1.86
CA ARG A 23 -15.72 5.12 1.56
C ARG A 23 -16.83 4.29 2.17
N GLU A 24 -16.71 2.99 2.10
CA GLU A 24 -17.72 2.13 2.70
C GLU A 24 -17.81 2.34 4.19
N MET A 25 -16.67 2.49 4.83
CA MET A 25 -16.67 2.66 6.28
C MET A 25 -17.15 4.05 6.67
N GLU A 26 -16.87 5.03 5.84
CA GLU A 26 -17.34 6.38 6.13
C GLU A 26 -18.84 6.52 5.98
N SER A 27 -19.43 5.66 5.16
CA SER A 27 -20.87 5.73 4.97
C SER A 27 -21.63 5.38 6.25
N GLY A 28 -20.99 4.62 7.11
CA GLY A 28 -21.61 4.24 8.36
C GLY A 28 -22.71 3.23 8.21
N GLU A 29 -22.83 2.61 7.05
CA GLU A 29 -23.92 1.68 6.80
C GLU A 29 -23.53 0.23 6.98
N LEU A 30 -22.28 -0.02 7.30
CA LEU A 30 -21.83 -1.40 7.47
C LEU A 30 -22.20 -1.91 8.86
N SER A 31 -22.58 -3.18 8.91
CA SER A 31 -22.72 -3.82 10.19
C SER A 31 -21.34 -3.95 10.82
N LEU A 32 -21.30 -4.21 12.11
CA LEU A 32 -20.04 -4.37 12.80
C LEU A 32 -19.21 -5.47 12.18
N GLU A 33 -19.86 -6.56 11.83
CA GLU A 33 -19.15 -7.68 11.24
C GLU A 33 -18.51 -7.29 9.91
N HIS A 34 -19.27 -6.60 9.08
CA HIS A 34 -18.75 -6.21 7.79
C HIS A 34 -17.64 -5.17 7.95
N ALA A 35 -17.79 -4.27 8.90
CA ALA A 35 -16.77 -3.29 9.14
C ALA A 35 -15.47 -3.96 9.55
N LEU A 36 -15.57 -5.00 10.36
CA LEU A 36 -14.38 -5.71 10.78
C LEU A 36 -13.70 -6.40 9.61
N GLU A 37 -14.50 -7.00 8.74
CA GLU A 37 -13.94 -7.64 7.56
C GLU A 37 -13.24 -6.64 6.66
N ARG A 38 -13.87 -5.48 6.47
CA ARG A 38 -13.26 -4.44 5.66
C ARG A 38 -11.96 -3.96 6.29
N TYR A 39 -11.97 -3.82 7.60
CA TYR A 39 -10.77 -3.40 8.30
C TYR A 39 -9.63 -4.38 8.09
N GLN A 40 -9.93 -5.66 8.23
CA GLN A 40 -8.90 -6.68 8.05
C GLN A 40 -8.38 -6.69 6.62
N ARG A 41 -9.26 -6.52 5.66
CA ARG A 41 -8.83 -6.44 4.28
C ARG A 41 -7.94 -5.22 4.07
N GLY A 42 -8.33 -4.09 4.67
CA GLY A 42 -7.53 -2.87 4.56
C GLY A 42 -6.14 -3.03 5.12
N VAL A 43 -6.03 -3.72 6.25
CA VAL A 43 -4.72 -3.96 6.83
C VAL A 43 -3.85 -4.79 5.89
N GLY A 44 -4.43 -5.80 5.27
CA GLY A 44 -3.68 -6.60 4.31
C GLY A 44 -3.22 -5.79 3.12
N LEU A 45 -4.08 -4.91 2.64
CA LEU A 45 -3.72 -4.05 1.52
C LEU A 45 -2.61 -3.08 1.90
N LEU A 46 -2.66 -2.55 3.11
CA LEU A 46 -1.62 -1.66 3.57
C LEU A 46 -0.28 -2.37 3.65
N LYS A 47 -0.29 -3.60 4.13
CA LYS A 47 0.95 -4.37 4.19
C LYS A 47 1.51 -4.61 2.80
N PHE A 48 0.63 -4.89 1.85
CA PHE A 48 1.06 -5.07 0.48
C PHE A 48 1.70 -3.80 -0.05
N CYS A 49 1.09 -2.66 0.22
CA CYS A 49 1.63 -1.39 -0.24
C CYS A 49 2.98 -1.10 0.40
N GLN A 50 3.11 -1.37 1.67
CA GLN A 50 4.38 -1.15 2.35
C GLN A 50 5.48 -2.00 1.78
N LYS A 51 5.15 -3.25 1.49
CA LYS A 51 6.13 -4.13 0.89
C LYS A 51 6.55 -3.63 -0.48
N THR A 52 5.59 -3.19 -1.26
CA THR A 52 5.88 -2.68 -2.59
C THR A 52 6.77 -1.45 -2.52
N LEU A 53 6.47 -0.56 -1.61
CA LEU A 53 7.27 0.65 -1.45
C LEU A 53 8.67 0.33 -0.97
N SER A 54 8.79 -0.62 -0.07
CA SER A 54 10.11 -1.04 0.40
C SER A 54 10.96 -1.57 -0.74
N ARG A 55 10.36 -2.37 -1.59
CA ARG A 55 11.09 -2.89 -2.73
C ARG A 55 11.51 -1.79 -3.68
N ALA A 56 10.66 -0.83 -3.89
CA ALA A 56 10.99 0.29 -4.76
C ALA A 56 12.15 1.08 -4.18
N GLN A 57 12.13 1.30 -2.89
CA GLN A 57 13.22 2.02 -2.24
C GLN A 57 14.54 1.27 -2.36
N GLU A 58 14.46 -0.02 -2.24
CA GLU A 58 15.67 -0.83 -2.37
C GLU A 58 16.25 -0.72 -3.77
N ARG A 59 15.39 -0.75 -4.77
CA ARG A 59 15.86 -0.61 -6.14
C ARG A 59 16.46 0.75 -6.40
N ILE A 60 15.87 1.78 -5.84
CA ILE A 60 16.42 3.11 -5.99
C ILE A 60 17.79 3.19 -5.36
N ARG A 61 17.97 2.58 -4.22
CA ARG A 61 19.23 2.59 -3.55
C ARG A 61 20.30 1.91 -4.39
N ILE A 62 19.95 0.80 -5.02
CA ILE A 62 20.88 0.09 -5.86
C ILE A 62 21.28 0.94 -7.05
N LEU A 63 20.31 1.62 -7.65
CA LEU A 63 20.61 2.50 -8.76
C LEU A 63 21.51 3.64 -8.37
N GLU A 64 21.28 4.20 -7.20
CA GLU A 64 22.13 5.28 -6.73
C GLU A 64 23.56 4.82 -6.57
N ALA A 65 23.74 3.65 -6.00
CA ALA A 65 25.08 3.13 -5.82
C ALA A 65 25.76 2.86 -7.14
N ASP A 66 24.97 2.40 -8.10
CA ASP A 66 25.51 2.08 -9.41
C ASP A 66 25.98 3.28 -10.16
N THR A 67 25.25 4.36 -10.10
CA THR A 67 25.59 5.54 -10.85
C THR A 67 26.57 6.44 -10.12
N LEU A 68 26.81 6.17 -8.85
CA LEU A 68 27.67 7.00 -8.05
C LEU A 68 27.17 8.42 -7.93
N GLN A 69 25.89 8.58 -8.13
CA GLN A 69 25.26 9.88 -8.03
C GLN A 69 23.99 9.74 -7.25
N PRO A 70 24.07 9.87 -5.93
CA PRO A 70 22.87 9.68 -5.13
C PRO A 70 21.77 10.63 -5.56
N LEU A 71 20.56 10.13 -5.61
CA LEU A 71 19.44 10.96 -5.91
C LEU A 71 19.09 11.80 -4.69
N PRO A 72 18.73 13.05 -4.91
CA PRO A 72 18.29 13.85 -3.78
C PRO A 72 17.01 13.27 -3.23
N SER A 73 16.93 13.20 -1.95
CA SER A 73 15.71 12.73 -1.33
C SER A 73 15.34 13.74 -0.27
N VAL A 74 14.07 13.69 0.07
CA VAL A 74 13.56 14.63 1.03
C VAL A 74 14.32 14.51 2.35
N GLY A 75 14.47 13.29 2.80
CA GLY A 75 15.10 13.06 4.06
C GLY A 75 16.54 13.48 4.06
N GLU A 76 17.19 13.27 2.93
CA GLU A 76 18.56 13.56 2.85
C GLU A 76 18.83 15.01 2.74
N SER A 77 18.04 15.68 1.97
CA SER A 77 18.28 17.07 1.75
C SER A 77 18.12 17.88 3.02
N SER A 78 17.44 17.34 3.97
CA SER A 78 17.24 18.07 5.19
C SER A 78 18.44 17.98 6.12
N SER A 79 19.36 17.18 5.83
CA SER A 79 20.51 17.07 6.72
C SER A 79 21.64 18.00 6.36
#